data_29287578442f48964d7f296dfcd7a07d
#
_entry.id   29287578442f48964d7f296dfcd7a07d
#
_cell.length_a   1.000
_cell.length_b   1.000
_cell.length_c   1.000
_cell.angle_alpha   90.00
_cell.angle_beta   90.00
_cell.angle_gamma   90.00
#
_symmetry.space_group_name_H-M   'P 1'
#
loop_
_entity.id
_entity.type
_entity.pdbx_description
1 polymer ?
#
loop_
_entity_poly.entity_id
_entity_poly.type
_entity_poly.pdbx_seq_one_letter_code
_entity_poly.pdbx_strand_id
1 'polypeptide(L)'
;MDDELLKAALVALGLKEDASLADVRASYLAKTTQGRFQTVILGDEHLEKDFTRYYKSYITLLKHYSESESTDLNFYPQDQIVKFHFNQGLYFIINRDYMKAMEKFQEAHRLDKKDVLVLLYMGILLMKLKNYYAAEKYFLEAVDIDPQSDDGWFYLGENYLKAGELKKALSMFESAKRLDPNRKEIAFRLREIRDKMPQLFHHEEKKQPSLLKRIFKKE
;
A
#
# COMPACT_ATOMS: atom_id res chain seq x y z
N MET A 1 5.74 -32.50 -11.34
CA MET A 1 4.75 -31.58 -10.71
C MET A 1 3.37 -32.08 -11.13
N ASP A 2 2.35 -31.92 -10.28
CA ASP A 2 0.99 -32.37 -10.56
C ASP A 2 0.43 -31.57 -11.75
N ASP A 3 -0.02 -32.25 -12.81
CA ASP A 3 -0.51 -31.64 -14.06
C ASP A 3 -1.78 -30.78 -13.80
N GLU A 4 -2.60 -31.19 -12.84
CA GLU A 4 -3.76 -30.39 -12.41
C GLU A 4 -3.36 -29.08 -11.75
N LEU A 5 -2.30 -29.09 -10.92
CA LEU A 5 -1.81 -27.89 -10.26
C LEU A 5 -1.24 -26.90 -11.29
N LEU A 6 -0.53 -27.40 -12.30
CA LEU A 6 -0.01 -26.59 -13.40
C LEU A 6 -1.14 -25.92 -14.19
N LYS A 7 -2.16 -26.69 -14.59
CA LYS A 7 -3.33 -26.18 -15.31
C LYS A 7 -4.09 -25.14 -14.50
N ALA A 8 -4.32 -25.40 -13.21
CA ALA A 8 -4.96 -24.44 -12.31
C ALA A 8 -4.19 -23.12 -12.20
N ALA A 9 -2.85 -23.17 -12.16
CA ALA A 9 -2.01 -22.02 -12.10
C ALA A 9 -2.05 -21.18 -13.39
N LEU A 10 -2.04 -21.82 -14.56
CA LEU A 10 -2.20 -21.16 -15.86
C LEU A 10 -3.56 -20.47 -15.98
N VAL A 11 -4.64 -21.17 -15.60
CA VAL A 11 -6.00 -20.62 -15.59
C VAL A 11 -6.11 -19.40 -14.66
N ALA A 12 -5.52 -19.46 -13.47
CA ALA A 12 -5.54 -18.34 -12.53
C ALA A 12 -4.89 -17.07 -13.11
N LEU A 13 -3.84 -17.22 -13.92
CA LEU A 13 -3.21 -16.12 -14.63
C LEU A 13 -3.88 -15.80 -15.97
N GLY A 14 -4.86 -16.58 -16.42
CA GLY A 14 -5.55 -16.40 -17.70
C GLY A 14 -4.69 -16.79 -18.91
N LEU A 15 -3.85 -17.81 -18.75
CA LEU A 15 -2.91 -18.30 -19.74
C LEU A 15 -3.33 -19.65 -20.31
N LYS A 16 -2.85 -19.96 -21.52
CA LYS A 16 -3.01 -21.26 -22.18
C LYS A 16 -1.87 -22.20 -21.80
N GLU A 17 -2.01 -23.49 -22.11
CA GLU A 17 -1.02 -24.53 -21.81
C GLU A 17 0.32 -24.34 -22.56
N ASP A 18 0.32 -23.63 -23.69
CA ASP A 18 1.50 -23.31 -24.49
C ASP A 18 2.17 -21.97 -24.16
N ALA A 19 1.75 -21.32 -23.06
CA ALA A 19 2.31 -20.05 -22.63
C ALA A 19 3.79 -20.15 -22.30
N SER A 20 4.59 -19.19 -22.75
CA SER A 20 6.00 -19.07 -22.40
C SER A 20 6.20 -18.51 -20.98
N LEU A 21 7.42 -18.63 -20.44
CA LEU A 21 7.80 -17.99 -19.17
C LEU A 21 7.62 -16.47 -19.23
N ALA A 22 7.88 -15.86 -20.39
CA ALA A 22 7.64 -14.42 -20.60
C ALA A 22 6.15 -14.07 -20.46
N ASP A 23 5.23 -14.88 -21.01
CA ASP A 23 3.78 -14.69 -20.88
C ASP A 23 3.33 -14.83 -19.43
N VAL A 24 3.87 -15.82 -18.70
CA VAL A 24 3.59 -16.03 -17.27
C VAL A 24 3.94 -14.78 -16.47
N ARG A 25 5.12 -14.20 -16.71
CA ARG A 25 5.57 -12.99 -16.02
C ARG A 25 4.75 -11.77 -16.39
N ALA A 26 4.51 -11.56 -17.67
CA ALA A 26 3.70 -10.45 -18.16
C ALA A 26 2.28 -10.48 -17.57
N SER A 27 1.64 -11.66 -17.60
CA SER A 27 0.29 -11.82 -17.05
C SER A 27 0.25 -11.60 -15.52
N TYR A 28 1.23 -12.16 -14.79
CA TYR A 28 1.31 -11.94 -13.34
C TYR A 28 1.48 -10.45 -13.00
N LEU A 29 2.43 -9.76 -13.64
CA LEU A 29 2.63 -8.33 -13.43
C LEU A 29 1.37 -7.52 -13.82
N ALA A 30 0.75 -7.84 -14.95
CA ALA A 30 -0.49 -7.16 -15.36
C ALA A 30 -1.58 -7.30 -14.28
N LYS A 31 -1.77 -8.49 -13.70
CA LYS A 31 -2.78 -8.73 -12.67
C LYS A 31 -2.46 -8.08 -11.33
N THR A 32 -1.18 -7.95 -10.97
CA THR A 32 -0.76 -7.42 -9.67
C THR A 32 -0.40 -5.93 -9.69
N THR A 33 -0.29 -5.31 -10.88
CA THR A 33 0.05 -3.88 -11.03
C THR A 33 -1.06 -3.04 -11.67
N GLN A 34 -2.20 -3.64 -12.05
CA GLN A 34 -3.33 -2.90 -12.63
C GLN A 34 -4.36 -2.47 -11.58
N GLY A 35 -4.93 -1.28 -11.79
CA GLY A 35 -6.06 -0.77 -11.02
C GLY A 35 -5.78 -0.72 -9.53
N ARG A 36 -6.62 -1.41 -8.76
CA ARG A 36 -6.59 -1.39 -7.28
C ARG A 36 -5.36 -2.04 -6.64
N PHE A 37 -4.57 -2.85 -7.37
CA PHE A 37 -3.29 -3.37 -6.87
C PHE A 37 -2.14 -2.36 -6.95
N GLN A 38 -2.36 -1.18 -7.56
CA GLN A 38 -1.41 -0.06 -7.52
C GLN A 38 -1.53 0.78 -6.24
N THR A 39 -2.55 0.53 -5.43
CA THR A 39 -2.77 1.18 -4.14
C THR A 39 -2.44 0.23 -2.99
N VAL A 40 -2.56 0.72 -1.76
CA VAL A 40 -2.32 -0.12 -0.58
C VAL A 40 -3.47 -1.11 -0.38
N ILE A 41 -3.19 -2.40 -0.55
CA ILE A 41 -4.20 -3.48 -0.54
C ILE A 41 -4.42 -4.09 0.85
N LEU A 42 -3.59 -3.77 1.83
CA LEU A 42 -3.66 -4.40 3.16
C LEU A 42 -4.94 -4.01 3.90
N GLY A 43 -5.66 -5.02 4.34
CA GLY A 43 -6.95 -4.87 5.02
C GLY A 43 -8.17 -5.05 4.12
N ASP A 44 -7.99 -5.19 2.80
CA ASP A 44 -9.04 -5.66 1.87
C ASP A 44 -8.90 -7.17 1.68
N GLU A 45 -9.76 -7.94 2.34
CA GLU A 45 -9.69 -9.41 2.35
C GLU A 45 -9.82 -10.02 0.94
N HIS A 46 -10.61 -9.41 0.05
CA HIS A 46 -10.77 -9.90 -1.32
C HIS A 46 -9.50 -9.66 -2.14
N LEU A 47 -8.92 -8.47 -2.03
CA LEU A 47 -7.67 -8.13 -2.72
C LEU A 47 -6.51 -8.99 -2.21
N GLU A 48 -6.42 -9.21 -0.90
CA GLU A 48 -5.40 -10.08 -0.31
C GLU A 48 -5.51 -11.53 -0.78
N LYS A 49 -6.74 -12.06 -0.90
CA LYS A 49 -7.01 -13.42 -1.44
C LYS A 49 -6.65 -13.52 -2.92
N ASP A 50 -7.08 -12.55 -3.74
CA ASP A 50 -6.78 -12.52 -5.16
C ASP A 50 -5.28 -12.39 -5.40
N PHE A 51 -4.60 -11.49 -4.69
CA PHE A 51 -3.16 -11.35 -4.75
C PHE A 51 -2.44 -12.65 -4.39
N THR A 52 -2.84 -13.29 -3.29
CA THR A 52 -2.25 -14.56 -2.83
C THR A 52 -2.42 -15.66 -3.88
N ARG A 53 -3.59 -15.73 -4.53
CA ARG A 53 -3.85 -16.69 -5.61
C ARG A 53 -2.92 -16.45 -6.79
N TYR A 54 -2.81 -15.21 -7.29
CA TYR A 54 -1.94 -14.88 -8.41
C TYR A 54 -0.47 -15.13 -8.08
N TYR A 55 -0.01 -14.75 -6.89
CA TYR A 55 1.36 -14.97 -6.45
C TYR A 55 1.71 -16.47 -6.38
N LYS A 56 0.86 -17.29 -5.73
CA LYS A 56 1.08 -18.75 -5.65
C LYS A 56 1.11 -19.38 -7.03
N SER A 57 0.20 -19.01 -7.91
CA SER A 57 0.16 -19.51 -9.30
C SER A 57 1.43 -19.14 -10.06
N TYR A 58 1.90 -17.91 -9.91
CA TYR A 58 3.14 -17.44 -10.50
C TYR A 58 4.35 -18.24 -10.00
N ILE A 59 4.49 -18.45 -8.69
CA ILE A 59 5.59 -19.24 -8.11
C ILE A 59 5.54 -20.70 -8.57
N THR A 60 4.34 -21.28 -8.69
CA THR A 60 4.17 -22.65 -9.20
C THR A 60 4.67 -22.76 -10.65
N LEU A 61 4.29 -21.83 -11.51
CA LEU A 61 4.73 -21.81 -12.90
C LEU A 61 6.23 -21.52 -13.03
N LEU A 62 6.78 -20.60 -12.23
CA LEU A 62 8.22 -20.35 -12.21
C LEU A 62 9.00 -21.63 -11.90
N LYS A 63 8.58 -22.43 -10.93
CA LYS A 63 9.24 -23.71 -10.61
C LYS A 63 9.18 -24.69 -11.77
N HIS A 64 8.07 -24.74 -12.48
CA HIS A 64 7.92 -25.59 -13.66
C HIS A 64 8.89 -25.18 -14.78
N TYR A 65 8.94 -23.91 -15.10
CA TYR A 65 9.79 -23.40 -16.17
C TYR A 65 11.27 -23.30 -15.77
N SER A 66 11.60 -23.16 -14.46
CA SER A 66 13.00 -23.08 -14.00
C SER A 66 13.77 -24.39 -14.13
N GLU A 67 13.06 -25.52 -14.25
CA GLU A 67 13.68 -26.80 -14.58
C GLU A 67 14.13 -26.86 -16.05
N SER A 68 13.65 -25.95 -16.91
CA SER A 68 13.90 -25.91 -18.36
C SER A 68 14.64 -24.67 -18.84
N GLU A 69 14.60 -23.54 -18.12
CA GLU A 69 15.19 -22.25 -18.53
C GLU A 69 15.90 -21.56 -17.35
N SER A 70 16.95 -20.78 -17.65
CA SER A 70 17.61 -19.93 -16.65
C SER A 70 16.66 -18.88 -16.11
N THR A 71 16.41 -18.91 -14.80
CA THR A 71 15.58 -17.91 -14.07
C THR A 71 16.40 -16.70 -13.62
N ASP A 72 17.50 -16.38 -14.31
CA ASP A 72 18.33 -15.25 -13.95
C ASP A 72 17.57 -13.93 -14.10
N LEU A 73 17.32 -13.25 -12.97
CA LEU A 73 16.63 -11.96 -12.92
C LEU A 73 17.41 -10.85 -13.66
N ASN A 74 18.71 -11.03 -13.91
CA ASN A 74 19.54 -10.03 -14.59
C ASN A 74 19.14 -9.75 -16.04
N PHE A 75 18.32 -10.62 -16.66
CA PHE A 75 17.76 -10.40 -17.99
C PHE A 75 16.50 -9.53 -18.03
N TYR A 76 16.00 -9.05 -16.85
CA TYR A 76 14.77 -8.29 -16.78
C TYR A 76 15.03 -6.80 -16.58
N PRO A 77 14.14 -5.92 -17.12
CA PRO A 77 14.13 -4.51 -16.78
C PRO A 77 14.07 -4.31 -15.27
N GLN A 78 14.84 -3.35 -14.76
CA GLN A 78 14.95 -3.09 -13.31
C GLN A 78 13.60 -2.86 -12.64
N ASP A 79 12.68 -2.17 -13.32
CA ASP A 79 11.32 -1.91 -12.79
C ASP A 79 10.51 -3.19 -12.58
N GLN A 80 10.72 -4.23 -13.39
CA GLN A 80 10.07 -5.53 -13.21
C GLN A 80 10.65 -6.29 -12.03
N ILE A 81 11.96 -6.18 -11.81
CA ILE A 81 12.63 -6.80 -10.66
C ILE A 81 12.16 -6.12 -9.37
N VAL A 82 12.03 -4.79 -9.35
CA VAL A 82 11.46 -4.04 -8.21
C VAL A 82 10.06 -4.55 -7.87
N LYS A 83 9.17 -4.64 -8.87
CA LYS A 83 7.81 -5.17 -8.70
C LYS A 83 7.78 -6.61 -8.20
N PHE A 84 8.71 -7.43 -8.66
CA PHE A 84 8.83 -8.81 -8.19
C PHE A 84 9.15 -8.88 -6.70
N HIS A 85 10.19 -8.17 -6.24
CA HIS A 85 10.54 -8.12 -4.83
C HIS A 85 9.44 -7.48 -3.98
N PHE A 86 8.82 -6.41 -4.48
CA PHE A 86 7.68 -5.78 -3.83
C PHE A 86 6.53 -6.78 -3.61
N ASN A 87 6.14 -7.52 -4.64
CA ASN A 87 5.09 -8.52 -4.56
C ASN A 87 5.43 -9.68 -3.62
N GLN A 88 6.71 -10.09 -3.55
CA GLN A 88 7.17 -11.05 -2.54
C GLN A 88 6.97 -10.48 -1.12
N GLY A 89 7.33 -9.22 -0.91
CA GLY A 89 7.12 -8.53 0.36
C GLY A 89 5.65 -8.51 0.78
N LEU A 90 4.72 -8.17 -0.14
CA LEU A 90 3.27 -8.22 0.10
C LEU A 90 2.79 -9.62 0.50
N TYR A 91 3.21 -10.64 -0.23
CA TYR A 91 2.86 -12.02 0.09
C TYR A 91 3.29 -12.40 1.51
N PHE A 92 4.49 -12.01 1.93
CA PHE A 92 4.97 -12.27 3.28
C PHE A 92 4.23 -11.46 4.35
N ILE A 93 3.81 -10.21 4.09
CA ILE A 93 2.95 -9.46 5.02
C ILE A 93 1.60 -10.16 5.22
N ILE A 94 0.94 -10.57 4.14
CA ILE A 94 -0.36 -11.26 4.19
C ILE A 94 -0.24 -12.55 5.00
N ASN A 95 0.89 -13.27 4.87
CA ASN A 95 1.18 -14.49 5.63
C ASN A 95 1.83 -14.21 7.01
N ARG A 96 1.92 -12.94 7.44
CA ARG A 96 2.48 -12.51 8.74
C ARG A 96 3.96 -12.81 8.98
N ASP A 97 4.71 -13.12 7.92
CA ASP A 97 6.17 -13.27 7.98
C ASP A 97 6.84 -11.90 7.75
N TYR A 98 6.80 -11.06 8.77
CA TYR A 98 7.23 -9.67 8.68
C TYR A 98 8.74 -9.51 8.46
N MET A 99 9.55 -10.49 8.88
CA MET A 99 11.00 -10.46 8.67
C MET A 99 11.34 -10.64 7.18
N LYS A 100 10.77 -11.66 6.55
CA LYS A 100 10.94 -11.86 5.09
C LYS A 100 10.31 -10.74 4.28
N ALA A 101 9.17 -10.19 4.72
CA ALA A 101 8.58 -9.04 4.07
C ALA A 101 9.55 -7.86 4.04
N MET A 102 10.18 -7.53 5.17
CA MET A 102 11.15 -6.44 5.25
C MET A 102 12.36 -6.68 4.35
N GLU A 103 12.91 -7.91 4.34
CA GLU A 103 14.01 -8.28 3.45
C GLU A 103 13.65 -8.00 1.98
N LYS A 104 12.46 -8.43 1.54
CA LYS A 104 12.03 -8.25 0.14
C LYS A 104 11.76 -6.79 -0.22
N PHE A 105 11.19 -6.01 0.67
CA PHE A 105 11.06 -4.56 0.44
C PHE A 105 12.41 -3.84 0.43
N GLN A 106 13.38 -4.27 1.23
CA GLN A 106 14.73 -3.72 1.18
C GLN A 106 15.45 -4.07 -0.14
N GLU A 107 15.21 -5.27 -0.71
CA GLU A 107 15.70 -5.63 -2.04
C GLU A 107 15.09 -4.71 -3.11
N ALA A 108 13.77 -4.49 -3.08
CA ALA A 108 13.09 -3.56 -3.98
C ALA A 108 13.62 -2.12 -3.83
N HIS A 109 13.73 -1.63 -2.60
CA HIS A 109 14.23 -0.29 -2.30
C HIS A 109 15.70 -0.07 -2.72
N ARG A 110 16.55 -1.09 -2.65
CA ARG A 110 17.94 -0.99 -3.16
C ARG A 110 18.00 -0.77 -4.67
N LEU A 111 17.05 -1.33 -5.41
CA LEU A 111 16.94 -1.20 -6.86
C LEU A 111 16.31 0.13 -7.28
N ASP A 112 15.26 0.54 -6.58
CA ASP A 112 14.64 1.85 -6.76
C ASP A 112 14.34 2.51 -5.41
N LYS A 113 15.19 3.48 -5.06
CA LYS A 113 15.06 4.23 -3.81
C LYS A 113 13.89 5.23 -3.80
N LYS A 114 13.34 5.53 -4.97
CA LYS A 114 12.27 6.52 -5.13
C LYS A 114 10.89 5.88 -5.37
N ASP A 115 10.79 4.56 -5.33
CA ASP A 115 9.49 3.90 -5.40
C ASP A 115 8.68 4.19 -4.13
N VAL A 116 7.71 5.10 -4.28
CA VAL A 116 6.84 5.58 -3.19
C VAL A 116 6.07 4.43 -2.56
N LEU A 117 5.60 3.46 -3.37
CA LEU A 117 4.83 2.34 -2.87
C LEU A 117 5.67 1.42 -1.98
N VAL A 118 6.91 1.16 -2.36
CA VAL A 118 7.88 0.40 -1.53
C VAL A 118 8.09 1.10 -0.20
N LEU A 119 8.32 2.42 -0.19
CA LEU A 119 8.50 3.21 1.02
C LEU A 119 7.26 3.16 1.92
N LEU A 120 6.05 3.32 1.35
CA LEU A 120 4.80 3.22 2.11
C LEU A 120 4.67 1.86 2.80
N TYR A 121 4.94 0.76 2.09
CA TYR A 121 4.81 -0.57 2.66
C TYR A 121 5.90 -0.90 3.70
N MET A 122 7.12 -0.39 3.56
CA MET A 122 8.14 -0.45 4.61
C MET A 122 7.68 0.28 5.87
N GLY A 123 7.12 1.49 5.71
CA GLY A 123 6.53 2.25 6.82
C GLY A 123 5.35 1.51 7.47
N ILE A 124 4.42 0.98 6.69
CA ILE A 124 3.26 0.21 7.19
C ILE A 124 3.72 -1.02 7.97
N LEU A 125 4.74 -1.73 7.49
CA LEU A 125 5.29 -2.89 8.16
C LEU A 125 5.89 -2.52 9.52
N LEU A 126 6.69 -1.45 9.58
CA LEU A 126 7.27 -0.95 10.82
C LEU A 126 6.20 -0.44 11.80
N MET A 127 5.15 0.21 11.30
CA MET A 127 4.00 0.62 12.09
C MET A 127 3.25 -0.59 12.68
N LYS A 128 3.09 -1.69 11.92
CA LYS A 128 2.54 -2.96 12.44
C LYS A 128 3.43 -3.55 13.55
N LEU A 129 4.74 -3.41 13.43
CA LEU A 129 5.72 -3.80 14.47
C LEU A 129 5.83 -2.78 15.62
N LYS A 130 4.99 -1.74 15.65
CA LYS A 130 4.96 -0.65 16.62
C LYS A 130 6.25 0.19 16.68
N ASN A 131 7.10 0.11 15.66
CA ASN A 131 8.27 0.96 15.52
C ASN A 131 7.90 2.25 14.77
N TYR A 132 7.13 3.11 15.45
CA TYR A 132 6.57 4.33 14.86
C TYR A 132 7.63 5.33 14.43
N TYR A 133 8.75 5.42 15.14
CA TYR A 133 9.85 6.30 14.79
C TYR A 133 10.54 5.90 13.47
N ALA A 134 10.79 4.62 13.28
CA ALA A 134 11.36 4.13 12.03
C ALA A 134 10.35 4.22 10.87
N ALA A 135 9.06 3.98 11.12
CA ALA A 135 8.00 4.12 10.15
C ALA A 135 7.86 5.57 9.65
N GLU A 136 7.94 6.55 10.56
CA GLU A 136 7.88 7.98 10.25
C GLU A 136 8.88 8.36 9.16
N LYS A 137 10.12 7.88 9.22
CA LYS A 137 11.17 8.19 8.25
C LYS A 137 10.77 7.78 6.83
N TYR A 138 10.24 6.58 6.66
CA TYR A 138 9.80 6.09 5.35
C TYR A 138 8.58 6.84 4.83
N PHE A 139 7.63 7.18 5.71
CA PHE A 139 6.47 7.97 5.29
C PHE A 139 6.84 9.41 4.92
N LEU A 140 7.77 10.04 5.66
CA LEU A 140 8.27 11.36 5.30
C LEU A 140 9.00 11.34 3.96
N GLU A 141 9.84 10.33 3.71
CA GLU A 141 10.52 10.16 2.43
C GLU A 141 9.50 9.95 1.28
N ALA A 142 8.45 9.18 1.51
CA ALA A 142 7.39 8.97 0.54
C ALA A 142 6.65 10.27 0.16
N VAL A 143 6.29 11.11 1.14
CA VAL A 143 5.62 12.40 0.87
C VAL A 143 6.58 13.47 0.32
N ASP A 144 7.88 13.35 0.57
CA ASP A 144 8.89 14.23 -0.05
C ASP A 144 9.06 13.91 -1.55
N ILE A 145 9.01 12.65 -1.92
CA ILE A 145 9.10 12.19 -3.31
C ILE A 145 7.80 12.50 -4.08
N ASP A 146 6.64 12.18 -3.48
CA ASP A 146 5.33 12.47 -4.07
C ASP A 146 4.41 13.20 -3.08
N PRO A 147 4.49 14.54 -3.02
CA PRO A 147 3.64 15.36 -2.17
C PRO A 147 2.14 15.32 -2.55
N GLN A 148 1.80 14.81 -3.74
CA GLN A 148 0.43 14.70 -4.21
C GLN A 148 -0.21 13.34 -3.88
N SER A 149 0.53 12.42 -3.28
CA SER A 149 0.02 11.14 -2.80
C SER A 149 -0.79 11.36 -1.50
N ASP A 150 -2.11 11.20 -1.58
CA ASP A 150 -2.97 11.22 -0.38
C ASP A 150 -2.66 10.04 0.55
N ASP A 151 -2.26 8.88 0.01
CA ASP A 151 -1.81 7.73 0.79
C ASP A 151 -0.58 8.06 1.66
N GLY A 152 0.40 8.79 1.12
CA GLY A 152 1.58 9.21 1.88
C GLY A 152 1.21 9.98 3.14
N TRP A 153 0.40 11.03 2.99
CA TRP A 153 -0.09 11.84 4.11
C TRP A 153 -1.01 11.05 5.04
N PHE A 154 -1.87 10.17 4.50
CA PHE A 154 -2.76 9.35 5.28
C PHE A 154 -1.99 8.40 6.20
N TYR A 155 -1.02 7.63 5.68
CA TYR A 155 -0.25 6.69 6.49
C TYR A 155 0.71 7.37 7.47
N LEU A 156 1.23 8.55 7.14
CA LEU A 156 1.96 9.38 8.10
C LEU A 156 1.04 9.81 9.25
N GLY A 157 -0.20 10.20 8.94
CA GLY A 157 -1.24 10.50 9.93
C GLY A 157 -1.58 9.29 10.82
N GLU A 158 -1.77 8.12 10.22
CA GLU A 158 -2.00 6.85 10.95
C GLU A 158 -0.85 6.52 11.90
N ASN A 159 0.39 6.74 11.45
CA ASN A 159 1.58 6.52 12.27
C ASN A 159 1.58 7.43 13.50
N TYR A 160 1.35 8.73 13.32
CA TYR A 160 1.28 9.68 14.43
C TYR A 160 0.09 9.40 15.36
N LEU A 161 -1.06 8.99 14.81
CA LEU A 161 -2.23 8.62 15.61
C LEU A 161 -1.92 7.43 16.52
N LYS A 162 -1.25 6.39 15.98
CA LYS A 162 -0.83 5.21 16.75
C LYS A 162 0.28 5.51 17.75
N ALA A 163 1.15 6.47 17.45
CA ALA A 163 2.17 6.98 18.37
C ALA A 163 1.60 7.89 19.47
N GLY A 164 0.30 8.27 19.39
CA GLY A 164 -0.34 9.18 20.35
C GLY A 164 -0.11 10.67 20.05
N GLU A 165 0.52 11.01 18.94
CA GLU A 165 0.84 12.38 18.53
C GLU A 165 -0.33 13.05 17.80
N LEU A 166 -1.45 13.23 18.50
CA LEU A 166 -2.75 13.61 17.89
C LEU A 166 -2.70 14.91 17.09
N LYS A 167 -1.91 15.91 17.51
CA LYS A 167 -1.79 17.18 16.79
C LYS A 167 -1.09 16.99 15.43
N LYS A 168 -0.02 16.20 15.38
CA LYS A 168 0.65 15.87 14.12
C LYS A 168 -0.27 15.04 13.23
N ALA A 169 -0.94 14.04 13.79
CA ALA A 169 -1.90 13.22 13.06
C ALA A 169 -3.00 14.07 12.40
N LEU A 170 -3.58 15.05 13.13
CA LEU A 170 -4.56 15.98 12.60
C LEU A 170 -4.04 16.70 11.35
N SER A 171 -2.85 17.32 11.44
CA SER A 171 -2.26 18.05 10.32
C SER A 171 -2.03 17.16 9.08
N MET A 172 -1.60 15.90 9.27
CA MET A 172 -1.37 14.97 8.17
C MET A 172 -2.69 14.54 7.51
N PHE A 173 -3.73 14.23 8.31
CA PHE A 173 -5.05 13.90 7.75
C PHE A 173 -5.71 15.11 7.06
N GLU A 174 -5.47 16.34 7.50
CA GLU A 174 -5.91 17.53 6.79
C GLU A 174 -5.19 17.69 5.44
N SER A 175 -3.91 17.34 5.37
CA SER A 175 -3.17 17.31 4.11
C SER A 175 -3.71 16.25 3.16
N ALA A 176 -3.93 15.03 3.63
CA ALA A 176 -4.55 13.96 2.85
C ALA A 176 -5.96 14.35 2.37
N LYS A 177 -6.78 15.00 3.23
CA LYS A 177 -8.12 15.46 2.87
C LYS A 177 -8.15 16.52 1.77
N ARG A 178 -7.11 17.38 1.68
CA ARG A 178 -7.02 18.34 0.59
C ARG A 178 -6.77 17.68 -0.75
N LEU A 179 -6.08 16.53 -0.77
CA LEU A 179 -5.76 15.76 -1.97
C LEU A 179 -6.92 14.86 -2.38
N ASP A 180 -7.51 14.12 -1.44
CA ASP A 180 -8.76 13.37 -1.65
C ASP A 180 -9.83 13.74 -0.61
N PRO A 181 -10.71 14.71 -0.93
CA PRO A 181 -11.80 15.12 -0.05
C PRO A 181 -12.87 14.04 0.19
N ASN A 182 -12.97 13.05 -0.70
CA ASN A 182 -14.02 12.03 -0.69
C ASN A 182 -13.61 10.73 0.02
N ARG A 183 -12.35 10.61 0.44
CA ARG A 183 -11.85 9.43 1.15
C ARG A 183 -12.47 9.33 2.54
N LYS A 184 -13.33 8.34 2.73
CA LYS A 184 -14.13 8.16 3.95
C LYS A 184 -13.28 7.88 5.19
N GLU A 185 -12.18 7.17 5.02
CA GLU A 185 -11.23 6.83 6.08
C GLU A 185 -10.64 8.09 6.71
N ILE A 186 -10.29 9.09 5.90
CA ILE A 186 -9.77 10.37 6.40
C ILE A 186 -10.83 11.09 7.25
N ALA A 187 -12.07 11.14 6.76
CA ALA A 187 -13.17 11.77 7.50
C ALA A 187 -13.42 11.07 8.86
N PHE A 188 -13.33 9.74 8.89
CA PHE A 188 -13.44 8.95 10.11
C PHE A 188 -12.30 9.29 11.09
N ARG A 189 -11.04 9.34 10.65
CA ARG A 189 -9.90 9.67 11.50
C ARG A 189 -9.94 11.09 12.06
N LEU A 190 -10.35 12.05 11.24
CA LEU A 190 -10.54 13.43 11.70
C LEU A 190 -11.61 13.54 12.79
N ARG A 191 -12.70 12.77 12.67
CA ARG A 191 -13.71 12.68 13.72
C ARG A 191 -13.15 12.06 14.99
N GLU A 192 -12.43 10.94 14.89
CA GLU A 192 -11.78 10.27 16.02
C GLU A 192 -10.86 11.22 16.81
N ILE A 193 -10.06 12.03 16.09
CA ILE A 193 -9.17 13.03 16.74
C ILE A 193 -10.00 14.14 17.38
N ARG A 194 -11.07 14.60 16.74
CA ARG A 194 -11.97 15.63 17.29
C ARG A 194 -12.59 15.18 18.62
N ASP A 195 -13.04 13.93 18.68
CA ASP A 195 -13.66 13.37 19.89
C ASP A 195 -12.63 13.24 21.03
N LYS A 196 -11.36 12.91 20.71
CA LYS A 196 -10.26 12.81 21.68
C LYS A 196 -9.71 14.15 22.15
N MET A 197 -9.78 15.19 21.29
CA MET A 197 -9.19 16.51 21.58
C MET A 197 -10.12 17.64 21.11
N PRO A 198 -11.33 17.80 21.70
CA PRO A 198 -12.29 18.81 21.27
C PRO A 198 -11.75 20.24 21.36
N GLN A 199 -10.80 20.51 22.26
CA GLN A 199 -10.18 21.83 22.41
C GLN A 199 -9.39 22.28 21.17
N LEU A 200 -8.93 21.39 20.30
CA LEU A 200 -8.25 21.78 19.05
C LEU A 200 -9.22 22.40 18.03
N PHE A 201 -10.53 22.15 18.16
CA PHE A 201 -11.55 22.55 17.20
C PHE A 201 -12.43 23.71 17.70
N HIS A 202 -12.34 24.09 18.99
CA HIS A 202 -13.15 25.19 19.56
C HIS A 202 -12.87 26.57 18.96
N HIS A 203 -11.71 26.74 18.26
CA HIS A 203 -11.40 28.00 17.59
C HIS A 203 -12.07 28.16 16.22
N GLU A 204 -12.46 27.07 15.56
CA GLU A 204 -13.13 27.13 14.25
C GLU A 204 -14.61 27.48 14.38
N GLU A 205 -15.30 26.98 15.40
CA GLU A 205 -16.72 27.31 15.66
C GLU A 205 -16.92 28.78 15.95
N LYS A 206 -15.96 29.49 16.54
CA LYS A 206 -16.03 30.93 16.78
C LYS A 206 -15.83 31.78 15.52
N LYS A 207 -15.27 31.23 14.43
CA LYS A 207 -15.07 31.94 13.16
C LYS A 207 -16.23 31.79 12.17
N GLN A 208 -17.12 30.82 12.36
CA GLN A 208 -18.38 30.72 11.60
C GLN A 208 -19.54 31.11 12.50
N PRO A 209 -20.06 32.35 12.43
CA PRO A 209 -21.33 32.68 13.06
C PRO A 209 -22.35 31.74 12.43
N SER A 210 -23.07 30.97 13.30
CA SER A 210 -24.06 30.01 12.87
C SER A 210 -24.97 30.64 11.81
N LEU A 211 -25.24 29.92 10.72
CA LEU A 211 -26.13 30.35 9.65
C LEU A 211 -27.46 30.84 10.24
N LEU A 212 -27.94 30.27 11.34
CA LEU A 212 -29.11 30.69 12.09
C LEU A 212 -28.98 32.12 12.64
N LYS A 213 -27.82 32.57 13.14
CA LYS A 213 -27.63 33.98 13.56
C LYS A 213 -27.60 34.96 12.40
N ARG A 214 -27.34 34.54 11.16
CA ARG A 214 -27.43 35.35 9.95
C ARG A 214 -28.86 35.50 9.46
N ILE A 215 -29.72 34.47 9.67
CA ILE A 215 -31.12 34.48 9.25
C ILE A 215 -31.98 35.34 10.19
N PHE A 216 -31.71 35.29 11.50
CA PHE A 216 -32.48 36.02 12.52
C PHE A 216 -31.96 37.43 12.85
N LYS A 217 -31.01 37.98 12.11
CA LYS A 217 -30.52 39.35 12.27
C LYS A 217 -31.09 40.33 11.20
N LYS A 218 -32.17 39.94 10.53
CA LYS A 218 -32.99 40.81 9.66
C LYS A 218 -34.39 40.96 10.26
N GLU A 219 -34.47 41.69 11.34
CA GLU A 219 -35.65 42.47 11.79
C GLU A 219 -35.15 43.78 12.40
#